data_9c0582292a695152078b7ea169177bbd
#
_entry.id   9c0582292a695152078b7ea169177bbd
#
_cell.length_a   1.000
_cell.length_b   1.000
_cell.length_c   1.000
_cell.angle_alpha   90.00
_cell.angle_beta   90.00
_cell.angle_gamma   90.00
#
_symmetry.space_group_name_H-M   'P 1'
#
loop_
_entity.id
_entity.type
_entity.pdbx_description
1 polymer ?
#
loop_
_entity_poly.entity_id
_entity_poly.type
_entity_poly.pdbx_seq_one_letter_code
_entity_poly.pdbx_strand_id
1 'polypeptide(L)'
;FSWKNGVKDSTVEFYPNKTGRFKLSWIPPVEMQNNIIVKSGIKYPGNKDLGAFGCDSYDISGTTDGSGSNGALHGLTTFSMLSDVPSSQFFLEYVARPQTAEIFFEDVLMAMIFYGMPILAENNKPRLLYHIKRRGYRGFSMNRPDKSRRKLSITEKELGGIPNTSEDIRQAHAAAIESYIETHVGLTENGDCGKMYFQRTLEDWAKFDINKRTKFDASISSGLAVMACQRHLYASKTTREVKKIDFGFSKYNNQGSKSQIIQ
;
A
#
# COMPACT_ATOMS: atom_id res chain seq x y z
N PHE A 1 9.02 -14.22 -7.93
CA PHE A 1 7.80 -14.83 -7.38
C PHE A 1 7.18 -15.76 -8.39
N SER A 2 6.63 -16.88 -7.93
CA SER A 2 5.88 -17.83 -8.75
C SER A 2 4.75 -18.47 -7.94
N TRP A 3 3.70 -18.88 -8.62
CA TRP A 3 2.67 -19.69 -8.01
C TRP A 3 3.19 -21.09 -7.71
N LYS A 4 2.90 -21.62 -6.53
CA LYS A 4 3.25 -22.98 -6.15
C LYS A 4 2.72 -23.99 -7.18
N ASN A 5 3.62 -24.79 -7.70
CA ASN A 5 3.33 -25.78 -8.76
C ASN A 5 2.67 -25.17 -10.03
N GLY A 6 2.84 -23.87 -10.29
CA GLY A 6 2.23 -23.17 -11.42
C GLY A 6 0.71 -22.96 -11.31
N VAL A 7 0.10 -23.32 -10.18
CA VAL A 7 -1.34 -23.19 -9.97
C VAL A 7 -1.71 -21.79 -9.49
N LYS A 8 -2.38 -21.01 -10.34
CA LYS A 8 -2.82 -19.65 -10.01
C LYS A 8 -3.72 -19.61 -8.78
N ASP A 9 -3.58 -18.55 -7.99
CA ASP A 9 -4.29 -18.32 -6.71
C ASP A 9 -3.99 -19.35 -5.60
N SER A 10 -2.92 -20.12 -5.78
CA SER A 10 -2.32 -20.94 -4.72
C SER A 10 -1.38 -20.09 -3.84
N THR A 11 -0.52 -20.75 -3.10
CA THR A 11 0.56 -20.09 -2.36
C THR A 11 1.59 -19.50 -3.33
N VAL A 12 2.10 -18.31 -3.04
CA VAL A 12 3.21 -17.70 -3.77
C VAL A 12 4.52 -18.10 -3.13
N GLU A 13 5.46 -18.56 -3.93
CA GLU A 13 6.82 -18.91 -3.54
C GLU A 13 7.82 -17.87 -4.08
N PHE A 14 8.88 -17.62 -3.32
CA PHE A 14 9.96 -16.72 -3.70
C PHE A 14 11.23 -17.52 -3.99
N TYR A 15 11.84 -17.28 -5.14
CA TYR A 15 13.12 -17.85 -5.53
C TYR A 15 14.10 -16.72 -5.85
N PRO A 16 15.26 -16.64 -5.15
CA PRO A 16 16.29 -15.68 -5.46
C PRO A 16 16.81 -15.85 -6.90
N ASN A 17 16.84 -14.75 -7.65
CA ASN A 17 17.34 -14.74 -9.02
C ASN A 17 18.08 -13.44 -9.31
N LYS A 18 19.36 -13.51 -9.71
CA LYS A 18 20.19 -12.34 -10.00
C LYS A 18 19.67 -11.49 -11.19
N THR A 19 18.94 -12.11 -12.10
CA THR A 19 18.34 -11.44 -13.28
C THR A 19 16.85 -11.16 -13.09
N GLY A 20 16.33 -11.35 -11.88
CA GLY A 20 14.94 -11.11 -11.54
C GLY A 20 14.56 -9.63 -11.66
N ARG A 21 13.31 -9.37 -12.00
CA ARG A 21 12.77 -8.00 -12.13
C ARG A 21 12.57 -7.29 -10.79
N PHE A 22 12.40 -8.05 -9.72
CA PHE A 22 12.24 -7.52 -8.36
C PHE A 22 13.59 -7.37 -7.67
N LYS A 23 13.79 -6.26 -6.98
CA LYS A 23 14.87 -6.05 -6.03
C LYS A 23 14.28 -6.01 -4.63
N LEU A 24 14.87 -6.77 -3.71
CA LEU A 24 14.38 -6.90 -2.34
C LEU A 24 15.49 -6.60 -1.35
N SER A 25 15.17 -5.86 -0.30
CA SER A 25 16.04 -5.67 0.86
C SER A 25 15.56 -6.44 2.09
N TRP A 26 14.34 -6.95 2.06
CA TRP A 26 13.75 -7.73 3.14
C TRP A 26 12.76 -8.77 2.61
N ILE A 27 12.78 -9.95 3.21
CA ILE A 27 11.83 -11.04 2.98
C ILE A 27 11.15 -11.33 4.30
N PRO A 28 9.81 -11.36 4.37
CA PRO A 28 9.09 -11.61 5.61
C PRO A 28 9.36 -13.03 6.12
N PRO A 29 9.39 -13.24 7.45
CA PRO A 29 9.39 -14.57 8.06
C PRO A 29 8.29 -15.47 7.49
N VAL A 30 8.52 -16.78 7.52
CA VAL A 30 7.60 -17.77 6.86
C VAL A 30 6.17 -17.65 7.36
N GLU A 31 5.97 -17.38 8.63
CA GLU A 31 4.66 -17.21 9.27
C GLU A 31 3.91 -15.95 8.81
N MET A 32 4.62 -14.98 8.26
CA MET A 32 4.04 -13.77 7.68
C MET A 32 3.80 -13.88 6.17
N GLN A 33 4.38 -14.90 5.52
CA GLN A 33 4.22 -15.08 4.08
C GLN A 33 2.83 -15.59 3.75
N ASN A 34 2.27 -15.10 2.64
CA ASN A 34 0.94 -15.49 2.15
C ASN A 34 -0.18 -15.36 3.20
N ASN A 35 -0.03 -14.43 4.13
CA ASN A 35 -1.04 -14.18 5.17
C ASN A 35 -2.26 -13.47 4.58
N ILE A 36 -3.30 -14.24 4.32
CA ILE A 36 -4.55 -13.81 3.69
C ILE A 36 -5.74 -14.11 4.59
N ILE A 37 -6.60 -13.14 4.78
CA ILE A 37 -7.85 -13.28 5.52
C ILE A 37 -9.01 -13.27 4.52
N VAL A 38 -9.84 -14.32 4.54
CA VAL A 38 -11.03 -14.41 3.68
C VAL A 38 -12.27 -14.01 4.47
N LYS A 39 -13.02 -13.02 3.96
CA LYS A 39 -14.31 -12.59 4.53
C LYS A 39 -15.33 -12.43 3.42
N SER A 40 -16.45 -13.17 3.51
CA SER A 40 -17.54 -13.13 2.52
C SER A 40 -17.04 -13.31 1.08
N GLY A 41 -16.10 -14.24 0.86
CA GLY A 41 -15.54 -14.54 -0.46
C GLY A 41 -14.50 -13.52 -0.98
N ILE A 42 -14.22 -12.46 -0.24
CA ILE A 42 -13.20 -11.45 -0.59
C ILE A 42 -11.95 -11.73 0.24
N LYS A 43 -10.80 -11.72 -0.43
CA LYS A 43 -9.47 -11.88 0.17
C LYS A 43 -8.93 -10.53 0.62
N TYR A 44 -8.43 -10.46 1.85
CA TYR A 44 -7.84 -9.27 2.49
C TYR A 44 -6.40 -9.55 2.92
N PRO A 45 -5.54 -8.52 2.96
CA PRO A 45 -4.18 -8.67 3.46
C PRO A 45 -4.18 -8.92 4.98
N GLY A 46 -3.48 -9.96 5.41
CA GLY A 46 -3.34 -10.29 6.84
C GLY A 46 -2.33 -9.38 7.55
N ASN A 47 -1.31 -8.93 6.82
CA ASN A 47 -0.23 -8.06 7.33
C ASN A 47 -0.48 -6.57 7.01
N LYS A 48 -1.73 -6.15 6.99
CA LYS A 48 -2.16 -4.80 6.57
C LYS A 48 -1.55 -3.64 7.38
N ASP A 49 -1.10 -3.91 8.59
CA ASP A 49 -0.56 -2.93 9.51
C ASP A 49 0.99 -2.87 9.48
N LEU A 50 1.64 -3.80 8.77
CA LEU A 50 3.10 -3.85 8.66
C LEU A 50 3.66 -2.96 7.56
N GLY A 51 2.87 -2.65 6.56
CA GLY A 51 3.31 -1.85 5.42
C GLY A 51 2.28 -1.82 4.29
N ALA A 52 2.67 -1.20 3.19
CA ALA A 52 1.85 -1.13 1.99
C ALA A 52 2.70 -1.03 0.73
N PHE A 53 2.07 -1.37 -0.40
CA PHE A 53 2.63 -1.14 -1.72
C PHE A 53 2.07 0.13 -2.33
N GLY A 54 2.93 0.86 -3.07
CA GLY A 54 2.51 1.89 -4.01
C GLY A 54 2.77 1.43 -5.43
N CYS A 55 1.84 1.68 -6.34
CA CYS A 55 1.96 1.20 -7.72
C CYS A 55 1.54 2.25 -8.74
N ASP A 56 2.42 2.49 -9.70
CA ASP A 56 2.12 3.15 -10.97
C ASP A 56 2.06 2.08 -12.06
N SER A 57 0.87 1.83 -12.61
CA SER A 57 0.63 0.81 -13.62
C SER A 57 0.54 1.40 -15.03
N TYR A 58 0.68 0.56 -16.05
CA TYR A 58 0.41 0.92 -17.44
C TYR A 58 -0.66 0.00 -18.05
N ASP A 59 -1.45 0.54 -18.95
CA ASP A 59 -2.58 -0.18 -19.57
C ASP A 59 -2.26 -0.76 -20.94
N ILE A 60 -1.31 -0.18 -21.69
CA ILE A 60 -0.99 -0.56 -23.05
C ILE A 60 0.33 -1.32 -23.08
N SER A 61 0.30 -2.53 -23.62
CA SER A 61 1.46 -3.42 -23.69
C SER A 61 2.49 -3.00 -24.74
N GLY A 62 2.06 -2.43 -25.86
CA GLY A 62 2.91 -2.01 -26.96
C GLY A 62 2.87 -0.49 -27.20
N THR A 63 4.04 0.09 -27.47
CA THR A 63 4.18 1.39 -28.10
C THR A 63 4.98 1.18 -29.38
N THR A 64 4.60 1.84 -30.46
CA THR A 64 5.28 1.74 -31.76
C THR A 64 6.75 2.18 -31.67
N ASP A 65 7.09 3.02 -30.71
CA ASP A 65 8.39 3.69 -30.60
C ASP A 65 9.27 3.16 -29.46
N GLY A 66 8.83 2.11 -28.73
CA GLY A 66 9.57 1.59 -27.56
C GLY A 66 9.68 2.56 -26.38
N SER A 67 9.09 3.76 -26.46
CA SER A 67 9.16 4.85 -25.48
C SER A 67 8.12 4.80 -24.36
N GLY A 68 7.45 3.66 -24.20
CA GLY A 68 6.39 3.51 -23.21
C GLY A 68 6.89 3.59 -21.75
N SER A 69 6.10 4.21 -20.86
CA SER A 69 6.31 4.18 -19.40
C SER A 69 6.48 2.76 -18.90
N ASN A 70 7.34 2.58 -17.90
CA ASN A 70 7.41 1.32 -17.15
C ASN A 70 6.20 1.18 -16.23
N GLY A 71 5.96 -0.05 -15.76
CA GLY A 71 5.21 -0.24 -14.54
C GLY A 71 6.17 -0.19 -13.36
N ALA A 72 5.73 0.40 -12.26
CA ALA A 72 6.52 0.48 -11.04
C ALA A 72 5.72 0.07 -9.81
N LEU A 73 6.37 -0.69 -8.92
CA LEU A 73 5.83 -1.12 -7.64
C LEU A 73 6.91 -0.93 -6.57
N HIS A 74 6.56 -0.26 -5.49
CA HIS A 74 7.41 -0.14 -4.32
C HIS A 74 6.69 -0.65 -3.09
N GLY A 75 7.40 -1.38 -2.23
CA GLY A 75 6.92 -1.82 -0.93
C GLY A 75 7.62 -1.03 0.18
N LEU A 76 6.85 -0.48 1.11
CA LEU A 76 7.32 0.26 2.27
C LEU A 76 6.72 -0.32 3.54
N THR A 77 7.54 -0.58 4.56
CA THR A 77 7.06 -0.92 5.90
C THR A 77 6.68 0.33 6.67
N THR A 78 5.69 0.20 7.55
CA THR A 78 5.37 1.24 8.55
C THR A 78 6.40 1.21 9.69
N PHE A 79 6.29 2.16 10.62
CA PHE A 79 7.04 2.09 11.87
C PHE A 79 6.72 0.78 12.59
N SER A 80 7.76 0.03 12.95
CA SER A 80 7.64 -1.26 13.63
C SER A 80 8.62 -1.33 14.80
N MET A 81 8.16 -1.91 15.91
CA MET A 81 8.99 -2.27 17.04
C MET A 81 9.36 -3.76 17.03
N LEU A 82 8.90 -4.51 16.03
CA LEU A 82 9.22 -5.93 15.85
C LEU A 82 10.65 -6.06 15.29
N SER A 83 11.45 -6.94 15.87
CA SER A 83 12.84 -7.18 15.45
C SER A 83 12.94 -7.69 14.01
N ASP A 84 11.95 -8.46 13.57
CA ASP A 84 11.97 -9.16 12.28
C ASP A 84 11.36 -8.36 11.13
N VAL A 85 10.83 -7.16 11.43
CA VAL A 85 10.21 -6.26 10.47
C VAL A 85 10.99 -4.95 10.42
N PRO A 86 11.58 -4.59 9.26
CA PRO A 86 12.26 -3.30 9.13
C PRO A 86 11.27 -2.16 9.38
N SER A 87 11.71 -1.13 10.09
CA SER A 87 10.87 0.01 10.46
C SER A 87 11.04 1.14 9.45
N SER A 88 9.94 1.61 8.87
CA SER A 88 9.89 2.75 7.93
C SER A 88 10.89 2.63 6.77
N GLN A 89 11.01 1.43 6.19
CA GLN A 89 12.03 1.11 5.19
C GLN A 89 11.40 0.63 3.88
N PHE A 90 11.92 1.10 2.75
CA PHE A 90 11.59 0.49 1.47
C PHE A 90 12.24 -0.89 1.36
N PHE A 91 11.43 -1.92 1.15
CA PHE A 91 11.86 -3.31 1.12
C PHE A 91 11.77 -3.95 -0.26
N LEU A 92 11.05 -3.35 -1.20
CA LEU A 92 10.86 -3.86 -2.55
C LEU A 92 10.84 -2.73 -3.58
N GLU A 93 11.60 -2.92 -4.66
CA GLU A 93 11.55 -2.16 -5.90
C GLU A 93 11.28 -3.10 -7.07
N TYR A 94 10.27 -2.78 -7.88
CA TYR A 94 10.03 -3.39 -9.18
C TYR A 94 9.72 -2.27 -10.18
N VAL A 95 10.65 -1.99 -11.09
CA VAL A 95 10.47 -1.00 -12.15
C VAL A 95 10.85 -1.66 -13.46
N ALA A 96 9.87 -2.10 -14.22
CA ALA A 96 10.08 -2.81 -15.47
C ALA A 96 8.87 -2.68 -16.41
N ARG A 97 9.11 -2.99 -17.68
CA ARG A 97 8.07 -3.12 -18.69
C ARG A 97 8.15 -4.53 -19.30
N PRO A 98 7.48 -5.53 -18.72
CA PRO A 98 7.36 -6.85 -19.35
C PRO A 98 6.61 -6.78 -20.67
N GLN A 99 6.69 -7.86 -21.44
CA GLN A 99 6.08 -7.96 -22.79
C GLN A 99 4.59 -7.60 -22.82
N THR A 100 3.85 -7.97 -21.77
CA THR A 100 2.43 -7.66 -21.65
C THR A 100 2.13 -7.03 -20.29
N ALA A 101 1.10 -6.19 -20.24
CA ALA A 101 0.63 -5.59 -19.01
C ALA A 101 0.11 -6.66 -18.01
N GLU A 102 -0.43 -7.75 -18.54
CA GLU A 102 -0.92 -8.88 -17.74
C GLU A 102 0.19 -9.56 -16.96
N ILE A 103 1.41 -9.65 -17.50
CA ILE A 103 2.59 -10.17 -16.77
C ILE A 103 2.92 -9.23 -15.60
N PHE A 104 2.90 -7.92 -15.84
CA PHE A 104 3.11 -6.94 -14.76
C PHE A 104 2.03 -7.06 -13.68
N PHE A 105 0.76 -7.19 -14.07
CA PHE A 105 -0.36 -7.30 -13.12
C PHE A 105 -0.26 -8.58 -12.27
N GLU A 106 0.17 -9.67 -12.87
CA GLU A 106 0.37 -10.95 -12.18
C GLU A 106 1.56 -10.87 -11.23
N ASP A 107 2.67 -10.25 -11.64
CA ASP A 107 3.84 -10.00 -10.80
C ASP A 107 3.45 -9.16 -9.56
N VAL A 108 2.71 -8.07 -9.75
CA VAL A 108 2.21 -7.21 -8.67
C VAL A 108 1.30 -8.00 -7.73
N LEU A 109 0.37 -8.78 -8.27
CA LEU A 109 -0.54 -9.60 -7.47
C LEU A 109 0.21 -10.62 -6.63
N MET A 110 1.19 -11.32 -7.19
CA MET A 110 2.02 -12.27 -6.45
C MET A 110 2.81 -11.59 -5.33
N ALA A 111 3.40 -10.42 -5.57
CA ALA A 111 4.11 -9.69 -4.54
C ALA A 111 3.19 -9.30 -3.38
N MET A 112 2.00 -8.76 -3.67
CA MET A 112 1.01 -8.40 -2.65
C MET A 112 0.59 -9.61 -1.79
N ILE A 113 0.35 -10.75 -2.43
CA ILE A 113 -0.05 -11.99 -1.76
C ILE A 113 1.07 -12.51 -0.88
N PHE A 114 2.30 -12.58 -1.41
CA PHE A 114 3.46 -13.09 -0.69
C PHE A 114 3.73 -12.29 0.60
N TYR A 115 3.67 -10.97 0.52
CA TYR A 115 3.85 -10.10 1.69
C TYR A 115 2.58 -9.97 2.55
N GLY A 116 1.42 -10.35 2.04
CA GLY A 116 0.14 -10.16 2.74
C GLY A 116 -0.18 -8.70 3.02
N MET A 117 0.31 -7.76 2.20
CA MET A 117 0.18 -6.31 2.39
C MET A 117 -0.72 -5.64 1.34
N PRO A 118 -1.39 -4.54 1.70
CA PRO A 118 -2.28 -3.81 0.80
C PRO A 118 -1.51 -2.99 -0.24
N ILE A 119 -2.23 -2.51 -1.26
CA ILE A 119 -1.69 -1.68 -2.34
C ILE A 119 -2.52 -0.41 -2.54
N LEU A 120 -1.83 0.72 -2.67
CA LEU A 120 -2.38 1.98 -3.20
C LEU A 120 -1.87 2.15 -4.63
N ALA A 121 -2.75 2.02 -5.60
CA ALA A 121 -2.42 2.15 -7.01
C ALA A 121 -3.06 3.38 -7.64
N GLU A 122 -2.42 3.94 -8.66
CA GLU A 122 -3.06 4.92 -9.52
C GLU A 122 -4.29 4.33 -10.20
N ASN A 123 -5.43 5.05 -10.16
CA ASN A 123 -6.66 4.58 -10.79
C ASN A 123 -6.98 5.25 -12.13
N ASN A 124 -6.11 6.13 -12.63
CA ASN A 124 -6.23 6.71 -13.97
C ASN A 124 -6.10 5.64 -15.06
N LYS A 125 -5.38 4.55 -14.75
CA LYS A 125 -5.21 3.36 -15.58
C LYS A 125 -5.73 2.15 -14.80
N PRO A 126 -7.03 1.88 -14.82
CA PRO A 126 -7.69 1.00 -13.86
C PRO A 126 -7.54 -0.50 -14.15
N ARG A 127 -6.88 -0.92 -15.23
CA ARG A 127 -6.79 -2.34 -15.62
C ARG A 127 -6.18 -3.22 -14.54
N LEU A 128 -5.12 -2.76 -13.85
CA LEU A 128 -4.54 -3.46 -12.69
C LEU A 128 -5.59 -3.68 -11.59
N LEU A 129 -6.34 -2.64 -11.23
CA LEU A 129 -7.37 -2.72 -10.18
C LEU A 129 -8.52 -3.66 -10.56
N TYR A 130 -8.92 -3.66 -11.84
CA TYR A 130 -9.87 -4.65 -12.35
C TYR A 130 -9.31 -6.07 -12.33
N HIS A 131 -8.02 -6.26 -12.61
CA HIS A 131 -7.35 -7.56 -12.51
C HIS A 131 -7.39 -8.08 -11.07
N ILE A 132 -6.97 -7.25 -10.10
CA ILE A 132 -6.99 -7.56 -8.66
C ILE A 132 -8.43 -7.93 -8.20
N LYS A 133 -9.43 -7.13 -8.62
CA LYS A 133 -10.84 -7.37 -8.26
C LYS A 133 -11.36 -8.69 -8.84
N ARG A 134 -11.13 -8.95 -10.14
CA ARG A 134 -11.60 -10.19 -10.80
C ARG A 134 -11.00 -11.45 -10.20
N ARG A 135 -9.78 -11.37 -9.65
CA ARG A 135 -9.09 -12.45 -8.96
C ARG A 135 -9.56 -12.64 -7.50
N GLY A 136 -10.52 -11.84 -7.03
CA GLY A 136 -11.04 -11.93 -5.67
C GLY A 136 -10.21 -11.22 -4.60
N TYR A 137 -9.22 -10.42 -5.00
CA TYR A 137 -8.31 -9.70 -4.08
C TYR A 137 -8.67 -8.21 -3.92
N ARG A 138 -9.93 -7.81 -4.18
CA ARG A 138 -10.36 -6.42 -4.00
C ARG A 138 -10.02 -5.88 -2.60
N GLY A 139 -10.00 -6.71 -1.58
CA GLY A 139 -9.66 -6.34 -0.22
C GLY A 139 -8.21 -5.84 -0.04
N PHE A 140 -7.31 -6.14 -0.97
CA PHE A 140 -5.94 -5.62 -0.97
C PHE A 140 -5.84 -4.20 -1.54
N SER A 141 -6.76 -3.80 -2.41
CA SER A 141 -6.73 -2.47 -3.00
C SER A 141 -7.25 -1.43 -2.02
N MET A 142 -6.38 -0.48 -1.68
CA MET A 142 -6.69 0.64 -0.77
C MET A 142 -7.57 1.68 -1.44
N ASN A 143 -8.40 2.34 -0.67
CA ASN A 143 -9.07 3.56 -1.13
C ASN A 143 -8.12 4.75 -0.96
N ARG A 144 -8.37 5.83 -1.69
CA ARG A 144 -7.60 7.07 -1.58
C ARG A 144 -7.61 7.61 -0.14
N PRO A 145 -6.43 8.04 0.37
CA PRO A 145 -6.29 8.45 1.78
C PRO A 145 -6.89 9.80 2.13
N ASP A 146 -7.06 10.67 1.15
CA ASP A 146 -7.48 12.06 1.31
C ASP A 146 -8.99 12.22 1.49
N LYS A 147 -9.78 11.20 1.14
CA LYS A 147 -11.24 11.23 1.26
C LYS A 147 -11.79 10.17 2.20
N SER A 148 -12.76 10.55 3.00
CA SER A 148 -13.56 9.57 3.74
C SER A 148 -14.35 8.66 2.80
N ARG A 149 -14.52 7.37 3.16
CA ARG A 149 -15.26 6.39 2.34
C ARG A 149 -16.65 6.85 1.90
N ARG A 150 -17.31 7.69 2.71
CA ARG A 150 -18.64 8.23 2.38
C ARG A 150 -18.62 9.16 1.16
N LYS A 151 -17.52 9.88 0.96
CA LYS A 151 -17.31 10.84 -0.14
C LYS A 151 -16.77 10.22 -1.43
N LEU A 152 -16.47 8.90 -1.42
CA LEU A 152 -15.99 8.20 -2.60
C LEU A 152 -17.13 7.94 -3.57
N SER A 153 -16.84 8.04 -4.87
CA SER A 153 -17.75 7.59 -5.93
C SER A 153 -17.97 6.07 -5.86
N ILE A 154 -18.97 5.58 -6.59
CA ILE A 154 -19.25 4.14 -6.68
C ILE A 154 -18.04 3.39 -7.21
N THR A 155 -17.43 3.88 -8.29
CA THR A 155 -16.25 3.29 -8.92
C THR A 155 -15.05 3.26 -7.99
N GLU A 156 -14.78 4.36 -7.25
CA GLU A 156 -13.71 4.40 -6.25
C GLU A 156 -13.93 3.39 -5.11
N LYS A 157 -15.17 3.21 -4.65
CA LYS A 157 -15.51 2.18 -3.64
C LYS A 157 -15.31 0.77 -4.19
N GLU A 158 -15.63 0.59 -5.46
CA GLU A 158 -15.62 -0.70 -6.12
C GLU A 158 -14.20 -1.18 -6.46
N LEU A 159 -13.33 -0.29 -6.92
CA LEU A 159 -11.98 -0.62 -7.38
C LEU A 159 -10.89 -0.22 -6.37
N GLY A 160 -11.06 0.89 -5.67
CA GLY A 160 -10.01 1.53 -4.88
C GLY A 160 -9.09 2.37 -5.75
N GLY A 161 -7.86 2.60 -5.23
CA GLY A 161 -6.86 3.43 -5.87
C GLY A 161 -7.04 4.92 -5.63
N ILE A 162 -6.15 5.71 -6.19
CA ILE A 162 -6.13 7.17 -6.08
C ILE A 162 -5.98 7.79 -7.47
N PRO A 163 -6.81 8.79 -7.84
CA PRO A 163 -6.61 9.55 -9.06
C PRO A 163 -5.41 10.50 -8.88
N ASN A 164 -4.53 10.52 -9.84
CA ASN A 164 -3.34 11.36 -9.80
C ASN A 164 -3.46 12.58 -10.74
N THR A 165 -4.65 13.15 -10.85
CA THR A 165 -5.00 14.22 -11.79
C THR A 165 -5.12 15.59 -11.15
N SER A 166 -5.53 15.67 -9.88
CA SER A 166 -5.69 16.95 -9.20
C SER A 166 -4.35 17.47 -8.68
N GLU A 167 -4.19 18.81 -8.68
CA GLU A 167 -3.01 19.48 -8.16
C GLU A 167 -2.75 19.13 -6.69
N ASP A 168 -3.80 19.13 -5.87
CA ASP A 168 -3.70 18.80 -4.44
C ASP A 168 -3.10 17.42 -4.20
N ILE A 169 -3.48 16.42 -5.02
CA ILE A 169 -2.94 15.06 -4.90
C ILE A 169 -1.48 15.03 -5.36
N ARG A 170 -1.14 15.75 -6.42
CA ARG A 170 0.23 15.84 -6.91
C ARG A 170 1.16 16.47 -5.88
N GLN A 171 0.72 17.57 -5.26
CA GLN A 171 1.49 18.23 -4.20
C GLN A 171 1.59 17.35 -2.95
N ALA A 172 0.50 16.70 -2.52
CA ALA A 172 0.55 15.75 -1.41
C ALA A 172 1.51 14.58 -1.66
N HIS A 173 1.58 14.11 -2.90
CA HIS A 173 2.49 13.06 -3.33
C HIS A 173 3.97 13.53 -3.27
N ALA A 174 4.29 14.73 -3.79
CA ALA A 174 5.64 15.29 -3.72
C ALA A 174 6.06 15.53 -2.26
N ALA A 175 5.20 16.15 -1.45
CA ALA A 175 5.45 16.36 -0.03
C ALA A 175 5.67 15.06 0.74
N ALA A 176 5.00 13.97 0.36
CA ALA A 176 5.23 12.66 0.96
C ALA A 176 6.64 12.14 0.70
N ILE A 177 7.14 12.29 -0.54
CA ILE A 177 8.52 11.90 -0.90
C ILE A 177 9.52 12.77 -0.15
N GLU A 178 9.37 14.10 -0.18
CA GLU A 178 10.26 15.03 0.52
C GLU A 178 10.36 14.70 2.00
N SER A 179 9.22 14.56 2.68
CA SER A 179 9.17 14.23 4.10
C SER A 179 9.85 12.88 4.41
N TYR A 180 9.70 11.89 3.52
CA TYR A 180 10.38 10.61 3.69
C TYR A 180 11.90 10.73 3.51
N ILE A 181 12.35 11.50 2.52
CA ILE A 181 13.77 11.74 2.27
C ILE A 181 14.40 12.46 3.47
N GLU A 182 13.79 13.52 3.96
CA GLU A 182 14.28 14.29 5.11
C GLU A 182 14.38 13.42 6.37
N THR A 183 13.39 12.55 6.60
CA THR A 183 13.32 11.78 7.86
C THR A 183 14.16 10.51 7.83
N HIS A 184 14.26 9.83 6.67
CA HIS A 184 14.76 8.46 6.61
C HIS A 184 15.91 8.21 5.63
N VAL A 185 16.23 9.14 4.75
CA VAL A 185 17.25 8.92 3.69
C VAL A 185 18.49 9.76 3.91
N GLY A 186 18.33 11.02 4.29
CA GLY A 186 19.43 11.93 4.54
C GLY A 186 20.23 11.63 5.80
N LEU A 187 21.31 12.36 6.00
CA LEU A 187 22.05 12.36 7.27
C LEU A 187 21.26 13.20 8.27
N THR A 188 20.70 12.54 9.27
CA THR A 188 20.07 13.21 10.41
C THR A 188 21.00 13.11 11.62
N GLU A 189 21.02 14.13 12.47
CA GLU A 189 21.75 14.11 13.75
C GLU A 189 21.30 12.94 14.64
N ASN A 190 20.09 12.44 14.43
CA ASN A 190 19.47 11.33 15.18
C ASN A 190 19.78 9.94 14.60
N GLY A 191 20.57 9.83 13.55
CA GLY A 191 21.04 8.53 13.01
C GLY A 191 20.01 7.69 12.27
N ASP A 192 18.80 8.18 12.03
CA ASP A 192 17.76 7.45 11.30
C ASP A 192 17.83 7.73 9.78
N CYS A 193 18.93 7.30 9.16
CA CYS A 193 19.23 7.53 7.76
C CYS A 193 19.45 6.21 7.00
N GLY A 194 19.49 6.31 5.65
CA GLY A 194 19.87 5.19 4.78
C GLY A 194 18.82 4.10 4.62
N LYS A 195 17.53 4.40 4.78
CA LYS A 195 16.43 3.41 4.65
C LYS A 195 15.92 3.20 3.21
N MET A 196 16.62 3.75 2.23
CA MET A 196 16.38 3.51 0.81
C MET A 196 17.61 2.86 0.18
N TYR A 197 17.48 1.63 -0.26
CA TYR A 197 18.59 0.84 -0.83
C TYR A 197 18.54 0.76 -2.36
N PHE A 198 17.51 1.31 -3.00
CA PHE A 198 17.28 1.15 -4.43
C PHE A 198 17.81 2.35 -5.19
N GLN A 199 18.99 2.17 -5.81
CA GLN A 199 19.70 3.20 -6.55
C GLN A 199 18.81 3.86 -7.63
N ARG A 200 18.05 3.07 -8.37
CA ARG A 200 17.17 3.58 -9.43
C ARG A 200 16.12 4.56 -8.89
N THR A 201 15.54 4.24 -7.74
CA THR A 201 14.56 5.15 -7.10
C THR A 201 15.23 6.42 -6.58
N LEU A 202 16.43 6.33 -6.01
CA LEU A 202 17.21 7.51 -5.58
C LEU A 202 17.56 8.42 -6.76
N GLU A 203 17.98 7.86 -7.90
CA GLU A 203 18.28 8.61 -9.12
C GLU A 203 17.03 9.28 -9.72
N ASP A 204 15.88 8.62 -9.58
CA ASP A 204 14.59 9.13 -10.05
C ASP A 204 14.12 10.29 -9.16
N TRP A 205 14.23 10.15 -7.83
CA TRP A 205 13.92 11.22 -6.89
C TRP A 205 14.80 12.45 -7.06
N ALA A 206 16.10 12.26 -7.31
CA ALA A 206 17.04 13.39 -7.54
C ALA A 206 16.68 14.23 -8.77
N LYS A 207 15.92 13.70 -9.70
CA LYS A 207 15.50 14.36 -10.94
C LYS A 207 14.00 14.66 -10.98
N PHE A 208 13.27 14.28 -9.94
CA PHE A 208 11.81 14.36 -9.94
C PHE A 208 11.30 15.78 -10.16
N ASP A 209 10.49 15.92 -11.21
CA ASP A 209 9.78 17.16 -11.55
C ASP A 209 8.28 16.87 -11.54
N ILE A 210 7.59 17.48 -10.60
CA ILE A 210 6.13 17.33 -10.43
C ILE A 210 5.34 17.69 -11.69
N ASN A 211 5.88 18.57 -12.54
CA ASN A 211 5.23 19.02 -13.77
C ASN A 211 5.46 18.06 -14.96
N LYS A 212 6.46 17.17 -14.86
CA LYS A 212 6.85 16.23 -15.93
C LYS A 212 6.75 14.76 -15.49
N ARG A 213 5.77 14.41 -14.69
CA ARG A 213 5.61 13.15 -13.98
C ARG A 213 5.66 11.88 -14.83
N THR A 214 5.29 11.94 -16.09
CA THR A 214 5.25 10.78 -17.01
C THR A 214 6.59 10.08 -17.23
N LYS A 215 7.69 10.65 -16.71
CA LYS A 215 9.05 10.11 -16.83
C LYS A 215 9.59 9.53 -15.52
N PHE A 216 8.80 9.58 -14.45
CA PHE A 216 9.25 9.28 -13.08
C PHE A 216 8.41 8.17 -12.42
N ASP A 217 8.32 7.02 -13.11
CA ASP A 217 7.49 5.90 -12.67
C ASP A 217 7.89 5.40 -11.27
N ALA A 218 9.21 5.39 -10.95
CA ALA A 218 9.70 5.00 -9.62
C ALA A 218 9.33 6.02 -8.53
N SER A 219 9.41 7.32 -8.81
CA SER A 219 8.99 8.37 -7.88
C SER A 219 7.49 8.29 -7.61
N ILE A 220 6.67 8.05 -8.64
CA ILE A 220 5.21 7.96 -8.48
C ILE A 220 4.86 6.77 -7.60
N SER A 221 5.38 5.58 -7.89
CA SER A 221 5.05 4.39 -7.12
C SER A 221 5.58 4.43 -5.68
N SER A 222 6.81 4.94 -5.47
CA SER A 222 7.37 5.09 -4.12
C SER A 222 6.62 6.12 -3.29
N GLY A 223 6.25 7.26 -3.87
CA GLY A 223 5.44 8.27 -3.18
C GLY A 223 4.04 7.75 -2.80
N LEU A 224 3.42 6.92 -3.65
CA LEU A 224 2.16 6.25 -3.31
C LEU A 224 2.34 5.26 -2.15
N ALA A 225 3.49 4.57 -2.06
CA ALA A 225 3.78 3.71 -0.91
C ALA A 225 3.92 4.52 0.40
N VAL A 226 4.60 5.67 0.35
CA VAL A 226 4.70 6.58 1.50
C VAL A 226 3.32 7.10 1.91
N MET A 227 2.52 7.59 0.96
CA MET A 227 1.15 8.05 1.24
C MET A 227 0.28 6.94 1.85
N ALA A 228 0.44 5.70 1.38
CA ALA A 228 -0.28 4.55 1.92
C ALA A 228 0.09 4.26 3.37
N CYS A 229 1.38 4.38 3.73
CA CYS A 229 1.89 4.10 5.07
C CYS A 229 1.68 5.25 6.07
N GLN A 230 1.59 6.50 5.62
CA GLN A 230 1.38 7.66 6.49
C GLN A 230 0.00 7.68 7.17
N ARG A 231 -0.98 6.96 6.62
CA ARG A 231 -2.33 6.89 7.16
C ARG A 231 -2.72 5.44 7.35
N HIS A 232 -3.24 5.10 8.50
CA HIS A 232 -3.82 3.77 8.78
C HIS A 232 -5.14 3.59 7.99
N LEU A 233 -5.04 3.49 6.68
CA LEU A 233 -6.20 3.35 5.77
C LEU A 233 -6.95 2.04 5.99
N TYR A 234 -6.25 1.05 6.52
CA TYR A 234 -6.81 -0.22 6.98
C TYR A 234 -6.98 -0.30 8.49
N ALA A 235 -6.59 0.73 9.23
CA ALA A 235 -7.26 0.86 10.50
C ALA A 235 -8.73 0.77 10.14
N SER A 236 -9.31 -0.42 10.35
CA SER A 236 -10.74 -0.49 10.43
C SER A 236 -11.09 0.68 11.33
N LYS A 237 -11.64 1.74 10.76
CA LYS A 237 -12.57 2.53 11.49
C LYS A 237 -13.79 1.62 11.66
N THR A 238 -13.65 0.55 12.37
CA THR A 238 -14.52 0.33 13.46
C THR A 238 -14.25 1.56 14.33
N THR A 239 -14.88 2.67 13.98
CA THR A 239 -15.88 3.11 14.91
C THR A 239 -16.71 1.86 15.20
N ARG A 240 -16.18 1.00 16.01
CA ARG A 240 -16.97 0.59 17.14
C ARG A 240 -17.42 1.95 17.65
N GLU A 241 -18.64 2.33 17.31
CA GLU A 241 -19.46 2.91 18.35
C GLU A 241 -19.03 2.07 19.51
N VAL A 242 -18.21 2.62 20.38
CA VAL A 242 -18.10 2.16 21.74
C VAL A 242 -19.54 2.30 22.11
N LYS A 243 -20.32 1.21 21.96
CA LYS A 243 -21.57 1.10 22.68
C LYS A 243 -21.05 1.41 24.05
N LYS A 244 -21.36 2.62 24.51
CA LYS A 244 -21.10 2.98 25.90
C LYS A 244 -21.71 1.79 26.59
N ILE A 245 -20.83 0.90 27.06
CA ILE A 245 -21.30 -0.20 27.89
C ILE A 245 -21.76 0.58 29.06
N ASP A 246 -23.05 0.82 29.07
CA ASP A 246 -23.72 1.42 30.23
C ASP A 246 -23.62 0.33 31.28
N PHE A 247 -22.58 0.41 32.08
CA PHE A 247 -22.33 -0.51 33.19
C PHE A 247 -23.43 -0.38 34.24
N GLY A 248 -24.49 0.36 33.98
CA GLY A 248 -25.59 0.56 34.87
C GLY A 248 -25.29 1.44 36.07
N PHE A 249 -24.05 1.84 36.26
CA PHE A 249 -23.62 2.71 37.40
C PHE A 249 -24.31 4.07 37.38
N SER A 250 -24.64 4.58 36.20
CA SER A 250 -25.41 5.83 36.10
C SER A 250 -26.84 5.68 36.60
N LYS A 251 -27.44 4.49 36.53
CA LYS A 251 -28.77 4.22 37.10
C LYS A 251 -28.74 4.08 38.62
N TYR A 252 -27.67 3.53 39.15
CA TYR A 252 -27.53 3.41 40.62
C TYR A 252 -27.29 4.75 41.29
N ASN A 253 -26.49 5.63 40.69
CA ASN A 253 -26.25 6.97 41.26
C ASN A 253 -27.49 7.86 41.26
N ASN A 254 -28.41 7.67 40.29
CA ASN A 254 -29.68 8.42 40.27
C ASN A 254 -30.74 7.85 41.23
N GLN A 255 -30.63 6.61 41.69
CA GLN A 255 -31.53 6.05 42.69
C GLN A 255 -31.04 6.34 44.11
N GLY A 256 -29.73 6.44 44.30
CA GLY A 256 -29.15 6.81 45.61
C GLY A 256 -29.45 8.26 46.05
N SER A 257 -29.62 9.17 45.07
CA SER A 257 -29.97 10.56 45.36
C SER A 257 -31.43 10.80 45.61
N LYS A 258 -32.33 9.86 45.27
CA LYS A 258 -33.77 9.96 45.55
C LYS A 258 -34.17 9.47 46.94
N SER A 259 -33.33 8.69 47.58
CA SER A 259 -33.59 8.18 48.93
C SER A 259 -33.17 9.15 50.05
N GLN A 260 -32.54 10.27 49.75
CA GLN A 260 -32.14 11.28 50.73
C GLN A 260 -33.07 12.50 50.80
N ILE A 261 -34.17 12.49 50.07
CA ILE A 261 -35.16 13.62 50.08
C ILE A 261 -36.46 13.21 50.75
N ILE A 262 -36.49 12.15 51.50
CA ILE A 262 -37.63 11.79 52.33
C ILE A 262 -37.12 11.58 53.74
N GLN A 263 -36.78 12.68 54.37
CA GLN A 263 -36.84 12.88 55.84
C GLN A 263 -37.17 14.34 56.16
#